data_eb6fce15a966d4a4c1c05f948e79d85c
#
_entry.id   eb6fce15a966d4a4c1c05f948e79d85c
#
_cell.length_a   1.000
_cell.length_b   1.000
_cell.length_c   1.000
_cell.angle_alpha   90.00
_cell.angle_beta   90.00
_cell.angle_gamma   90.00
#
_symmetry.space_group_name_H-M   'P 1'
#
loop_
_entity.id
_entity.type
_entity.pdbx_description
1 polymer ?
#
loop_
_entity_poly.entity_id
_entity_poly.type
_entity_poly.pdbx_seq_one_letter_code
_entity_poly.pdbx_strand_id
1 'polypeptide(L)'
;MDDATQNGGTKIAYRHAVARAVLVRFLQASLPLLALALFLADLLTPSRPGMVTLIVIVLHGAATGIAGYGLWSAYPHDRLGRANLVTQLRAAMAVSLSAGLVHPFADHAAWMAVTIATVSLLLDGVDGWLARRDGLVSSFGARYDMEVDSFLALMLALVAWRSAGWGAEVLLLGLPRYGFMLAAALLPFLRGPLPHSV
;
A
#
# COMPACT_ATOMS: atom_id res chain seq x y z
N MET A 1 -2.72 -12.62 45.87
CA MET A 1 -2.95 -11.40 45.09
C MET A 1 -1.91 -11.23 43.96
N ASP A 2 -0.84 -12.04 43.94
CA ASP A 2 0.29 -11.93 42.97
C ASP A 2 0.13 -12.68 41.64
N ASP A 3 -0.73 -13.69 41.55
CA ASP A 3 -0.84 -14.56 40.38
C ASP A 3 -1.54 -13.89 39.17
N ALA A 4 -2.48 -12.99 39.41
CA ALA A 4 -3.19 -12.26 38.34
C ALA A 4 -2.32 -11.19 37.64
N THR A 5 -1.42 -10.54 38.39
CA THR A 5 -0.48 -9.54 37.88
C THR A 5 0.65 -10.16 37.08
N GLN A 6 1.16 -11.32 37.52
CA GLN A 6 2.19 -12.07 36.80
C GLN A 6 1.65 -12.62 35.46
N ASN A 7 0.42 -13.10 35.43
CA ASN A 7 -0.22 -13.62 34.21
C ASN A 7 -0.54 -12.52 33.18
N GLY A 8 -0.85 -11.30 33.65
CA GLY A 8 -1.06 -10.12 32.79
C GLY A 8 0.23 -9.67 32.08
N GLY A 9 1.35 -9.60 32.80
CA GLY A 9 2.64 -9.19 32.24
C GLY A 9 3.17 -10.15 31.18
N THR A 10 3.03 -11.47 31.44
CA THR A 10 3.45 -12.51 30.47
C THR A 10 2.65 -12.48 29.17
N LYS A 11 1.34 -12.25 29.24
CA LYS A 11 0.48 -12.12 28.04
C LYS A 11 0.82 -10.89 27.20
N ILE A 12 1.11 -9.76 27.85
CA ILE A 12 1.51 -8.52 27.15
C ILE A 12 2.87 -8.73 26.47
N ALA A 13 3.85 -9.28 27.16
CA ALA A 13 5.18 -9.57 26.60
C ALA A 13 5.09 -10.53 25.40
N TYR A 14 4.27 -11.58 25.50
CA TYR A 14 4.02 -12.51 24.39
C TYR A 14 3.42 -11.80 23.16
N ARG A 15 2.39 -10.98 23.34
CA ARG A 15 1.78 -10.21 22.24
C ARG A 15 2.78 -9.29 21.53
N HIS A 16 3.62 -8.59 22.30
CA HIS A 16 4.66 -7.74 21.71
C HIS A 16 5.72 -8.56 20.95
N ALA A 17 6.12 -9.72 21.44
CA ALA A 17 7.07 -10.60 20.76
C ALA A 17 6.50 -11.11 19.42
N VAL A 18 5.23 -11.51 19.40
CA VAL A 18 4.51 -11.94 18.18
C VAL A 18 4.39 -10.79 17.19
N ALA A 19 3.91 -9.62 17.61
CA ALA A 19 3.78 -8.46 16.75
C ALA A 19 5.14 -8.05 16.14
N ARG A 20 6.22 -8.12 16.92
CA ARG A 20 7.59 -7.88 16.44
C ARG A 20 8.00 -8.89 15.36
N ALA A 21 7.74 -10.19 15.57
CA ALA A 21 8.09 -11.22 14.60
C ALA A 21 7.34 -11.03 13.27
N VAL A 22 6.05 -10.69 13.31
CA VAL A 22 5.24 -10.40 12.12
C VAL A 22 5.75 -9.15 11.41
N LEU A 23 6.05 -8.07 12.14
CA LEU A 23 6.61 -6.84 11.58
C LEU A 23 7.97 -7.09 10.90
N VAL A 24 8.86 -7.85 11.54
CA VAL A 24 10.17 -8.19 10.95
C VAL A 24 10.00 -8.92 9.62
N ARG A 25 9.08 -9.89 9.54
CA ARG A 25 8.78 -10.60 8.28
C ARG A 25 8.23 -9.66 7.21
N PHE A 26 7.37 -8.73 7.59
CA PHE A 26 6.83 -7.71 6.69
C PHE A 26 7.94 -6.81 6.14
N LEU A 27 8.85 -6.34 6.99
CA LEU A 27 9.99 -5.51 6.59
C LEU A 27 11.00 -6.29 5.73
N GLN A 28 11.25 -7.57 6.06
CA GLN A 28 12.11 -8.42 5.24
C GLN A 28 11.54 -8.63 3.83
N ALA A 29 10.22 -8.84 3.71
CA ALA A 29 9.55 -8.94 2.40
C ALA A 29 9.60 -7.61 1.61
N SER A 30 9.67 -6.47 2.28
CA SER A 30 9.77 -5.16 1.65
C SER A 30 11.07 -4.97 0.85
N LEU A 31 12.19 -5.58 1.25
CA LEU A 31 13.48 -5.40 0.59
C LEU A 31 13.51 -5.92 -0.86
N PRO A 32 13.12 -7.17 -1.16
CA PRO A 32 13.06 -7.63 -2.55
C PRO A 32 11.99 -6.89 -3.35
N LEU A 33 10.92 -6.41 -2.70
CA LEU A 33 9.89 -5.62 -3.38
C LEU A 33 10.37 -4.19 -3.70
N LEU A 34 11.23 -3.60 -2.89
CA LEU A 34 11.94 -2.36 -3.25
C LEU A 34 12.82 -2.58 -4.48
N ALA A 35 13.59 -3.68 -4.51
CA ALA A 35 14.40 -4.01 -5.68
C ALA A 35 13.55 -4.20 -6.94
N LEU A 36 12.38 -4.85 -6.83
CA LEU A 36 11.41 -4.96 -7.91
C LEU A 36 10.88 -3.59 -8.35
N ALA A 37 10.49 -2.72 -7.41
CA ALA A 37 9.99 -1.38 -7.72
C ALA A 37 11.04 -0.53 -8.46
N LEU A 38 12.30 -0.60 -8.03
CA LEU A 38 13.43 0.06 -8.70
C LEU A 38 13.67 -0.50 -10.11
N PHE A 39 13.64 -1.82 -10.26
CA PHE A 39 13.78 -2.47 -11.55
C PHE A 39 12.66 -2.08 -12.54
N LEU A 40 11.40 -2.11 -12.08
CA LEU A 40 10.27 -1.70 -12.92
C LEU A 40 10.34 -0.21 -13.27
N ALA A 41 10.76 0.65 -12.35
CA ALA A 41 10.94 2.07 -12.60
C ALA A 41 12.08 2.34 -13.61
N ASP A 42 13.16 1.58 -13.55
CA ASP A 42 14.27 1.66 -14.51
C ASP A 42 13.83 1.21 -15.92
N LEU A 43 13.03 0.15 -16.02
CA LEU A 43 12.42 -0.25 -17.29
C LEU A 43 11.52 0.83 -17.91
N LEU A 44 10.80 1.59 -17.06
CA LEU A 44 9.93 2.67 -17.51
C LEU A 44 10.72 3.93 -17.92
N THR A 45 11.90 4.18 -17.32
CA THR A 45 12.70 5.39 -17.53
C THR A 45 14.21 5.11 -17.49
N PRO A 46 14.78 4.38 -18.45
CA PRO A 46 16.17 3.89 -18.39
C PRO A 46 17.23 4.98 -18.42
N SER A 47 16.88 6.21 -18.78
CA SER A 47 17.86 7.28 -19.03
C SER A 47 18.11 8.20 -17.82
N ARG A 48 17.44 8.03 -16.67
CA ARG A 48 17.53 8.98 -15.56
C ARG A 48 17.42 8.33 -14.16
N PRO A 49 18.43 7.58 -13.72
CA PRO A 49 18.34 6.79 -12.50
C PRO A 49 18.22 7.63 -11.20
N GLY A 50 18.94 8.74 -11.07
CA GLY A 50 19.09 9.40 -9.76
C GLY A 50 17.80 9.89 -9.10
N MET A 51 17.01 10.76 -9.76
CA MET A 51 15.78 11.33 -9.21
C MET A 51 14.68 10.26 -9.08
N VAL A 52 14.53 9.40 -10.11
CA VAL A 52 13.57 8.29 -10.09
C VAL A 52 13.86 7.33 -8.95
N THR A 53 15.13 6.92 -8.81
CA THR A 53 15.58 6.05 -7.71
C THR A 53 15.24 6.65 -6.35
N LEU A 54 15.53 7.94 -6.13
CA LEU A 54 15.22 8.61 -4.88
C LEU A 54 13.72 8.61 -4.57
N ILE A 55 12.89 8.97 -5.56
CA ILE A 55 11.43 9.00 -5.38
C ILE A 55 10.89 7.61 -5.06
N VAL A 56 11.33 6.57 -5.77
CA VAL A 56 10.92 5.18 -5.52
C VAL A 56 11.31 4.74 -4.11
N ILE A 57 12.54 5.01 -3.67
CA ILE A 57 13.00 4.66 -2.31
C ILE A 57 12.16 5.39 -1.26
N VAL A 58 11.93 6.69 -1.43
CA VAL A 58 11.16 7.49 -0.46
C VAL A 58 9.71 7.02 -0.40
N LEU A 59 9.05 6.84 -1.53
CA LEU A 59 7.65 6.40 -1.57
C LEU A 59 7.49 4.96 -1.04
N HIS A 60 8.39 4.05 -1.43
CA HIS A 60 8.36 2.68 -0.94
C HIS A 60 8.63 2.61 0.56
N GLY A 61 9.60 3.38 1.05
CA GLY A 61 9.92 3.49 2.47
C GLY A 61 8.77 4.07 3.27
N ALA A 62 8.13 5.13 2.78
CA ALA A 62 6.95 5.74 3.41
C ALA A 62 5.76 4.76 3.45
N ALA A 63 5.43 4.11 2.32
CA ALA A 63 4.36 3.13 2.25
C ALA A 63 4.61 1.95 3.21
N THR A 64 5.84 1.41 3.21
CA THR A 64 6.24 0.32 4.13
C THR A 64 6.20 0.75 5.59
N GLY A 65 6.64 1.98 5.90
CA GLY A 65 6.62 2.52 7.26
C GLY A 65 5.20 2.71 7.79
N ILE A 66 4.31 3.30 6.99
CA ILE A 66 2.90 3.50 7.34
C ILE A 66 2.18 2.16 7.53
N ALA A 67 2.36 1.24 6.58
CA ALA A 67 1.78 -0.10 6.66
C ALA A 67 2.34 -0.89 7.86
N GLY A 68 3.65 -0.82 8.10
CA GLY A 68 4.31 -1.44 9.25
C GLY A 68 3.80 -0.92 10.59
N TYR A 69 3.57 0.39 10.71
CA TYR A 69 2.93 0.97 11.90
C TYR A 69 1.49 0.46 12.08
N GLY A 70 0.70 0.43 11.01
CA GLY A 70 -0.67 -0.12 11.05
C GLY A 70 -0.69 -1.60 11.45
N LEU A 71 0.25 -2.38 10.91
CA LEU A 71 0.42 -3.80 11.24
C LEU A 71 0.80 -3.98 12.71
N TRP A 72 1.77 -3.22 13.22
CA TRP A 72 2.16 -3.24 14.61
C TRP A 72 1.01 -2.92 15.56
N SER A 73 0.19 -1.93 15.22
CA SER A 73 -0.86 -1.41 16.10
C SER A 73 -2.17 -2.20 16.06
N ALA A 74 -2.52 -2.79 14.91
CA ALA A 74 -3.88 -3.29 14.67
C ALA A 74 -3.98 -4.72 14.10
N TYR A 75 -2.85 -5.39 13.81
CA TYR A 75 -2.88 -6.74 13.23
C TYR A 75 -3.12 -7.80 14.30
N PRO A 76 -4.19 -8.62 14.21
CA PRO A 76 -4.58 -9.52 15.29
C PRO A 76 -3.92 -10.91 15.26
N HIS A 77 -3.25 -11.27 14.14
CA HIS A 77 -2.76 -12.62 13.92
C HIS A 77 -1.28 -12.77 14.28
N ASP A 78 -0.87 -14.00 14.59
CA ASP A 78 0.49 -14.38 14.99
C ASP A 78 1.45 -14.63 13.81
N ARG A 79 0.92 -14.61 12.59
CA ARG A 79 1.68 -14.81 11.34
C ARG A 79 1.27 -13.81 10.28
N LEU A 80 2.24 -13.41 9.46
CA LEU A 80 1.97 -12.56 8.29
C LEU A 80 1.21 -13.37 7.24
N GLY A 81 0.00 -12.89 6.88
CA GLY A 81 -0.82 -13.52 5.85
C GLY A 81 -0.23 -13.34 4.44
N ARG A 82 -0.41 -14.32 3.57
CA ARG A 82 -0.03 -14.24 2.15
C ARG A 82 -0.75 -13.10 1.43
N ALA A 83 -1.98 -12.81 1.81
CA ALA A 83 -2.72 -11.66 1.32
C ALA A 83 -1.92 -10.36 1.49
N ASN A 84 -1.40 -10.09 2.70
CA ASN A 84 -0.62 -8.88 2.97
C ASN A 84 0.67 -8.79 2.13
N LEU A 85 1.26 -9.93 1.75
CA LEU A 85 2.42 -9.97 0.85
C LEU A 85 2.02 -9.61 -0.59
N VAL A 86 0.85 -10.06 -1.05
CA VAL A 86 0.32 -9.69 -2.38
C VAL A 86 -0.02 -8.20 -2.41
N THR A 87 -0.68 -7.67 -1.38
CA THR A 87 -0.96 -6.22 -1.27
C THR A 87 0.34 -5.41 -1.24
N GLN A 88 1.40 -5.91 -0.56
CA GLN A 88 2.71 -5.26 -0.54
C GLN A 88 3.40 -5.28 -1.93
N LEU A 89 3.25 -6.37 -2.68
CA LEU A 89 3.70 -6.46 -4.08
C LEU A 89 2.98 -5.41 -4.95
N ARG A 90 1.66 -5.29 -4.80
CA ARG A 90 0.86 -4.28 -5.51
C ARG A 90 1.32 -2.85 -5.16
N ALA A 91 1.62 -2.58 -3.89
CA ALA A 91 2.18 -1.31 -3.46
C ALA A 91 3.52 -1.01 -4.16
N ALA A 92 4.42 -1.99 -4.26
CA ALA A 92 5.69 -1.83 -4.95
C ALA A 92 5.51 -1.54 -6.46
N MET A 93 4.55 -2.22 -7.10
CA MET A 93 4.17 -1.97 -8.50
C MET A 93 3.61 -0.56 -8.68
N ALA A 94 2.71 -0.10 -7.80
CA ALA A 94 2.18 1.25 -7.82
C ALA A 94 3.28 2.32 -7.61
N VAL A 95 4.23 2.08 -6.71
CA VAL A 95 5.38 2.94 -6.47
C VAL A 95 6.25 3.08 -7.73
N SER A 96 6.46 2.00 -8.51
CA SER A 96 7.27 2.06 -9.73
C SER A 96 6.72 3.03 -10.77
N LEU A 97 5.40 3.23 -10.83
CA LEU A 97 4.74 4.17 -11.74
C LEU A 97 5.12 5.63 -11.45
N SER A 98 5.63 5.95 -10.24
CA SER A 98 6.11 7.29 -9.92
C SER A 98 7.26 7.76 -10.82
N ALA A 99 7.93 6.86 -11.54
CA ALA A 99 8.90 7.20 -12.58
C ALA A 99 8.31 8.17 -13.63
N GLY A 100 7.02 8.03 -13.98
CA GLY A 100 6.30 8.91 -14.89
C GLY A 100 6.10 10.35 -14.39
N LEU A 101 6.28 10.59 -13.09
CA LEU A 101 6.23 11.95 -12.54
C LEU A 101 7.49 12.74 -12.86
N VAL A 102 8.62 12.07 -12.98
CA VAL A 102 9.92 12.68 -13.33
C VAL A 102 10.02 12.83 -14.83
N HIS A 103 9.67 11.78 -15.57
CA HIS A 103 9.69 11.75 -17.01
C HIS A 103 8.37 11.24 -17.56
N PRO A 104 7.70 12.03 -18.43
CA PRO A 104 6.57 11.57 -19.20
C PRO A 104 6.94 10.29 -19.96
N PHE A 105 6.08 9.28 -19.90
CA PHE A 105 6.32 8.02 -20.58
C PHE A 105 6.17 8.17 -22.08
N ALA A 106 7.15 7.67 -22.84
CA ALA A 106 7.00 7.42 -24.27
C ALA A 106 6.06 6.22 -24.49
N ASP A 107 5.58 6.04 -25.72
CA ASP A 107 4.55 5.03 -26.07
C ASP A 107 4.83 3.64 -25.52
N HIS A 108 6.08 3.15 -25.65
CA HIS A 108 6.46 1.84 -25.12
C HIS A 108 6.35 1.78 -23.60
N ALA A 109 6.88 2.77 -22.88
CA ALA A 109 6.81 2.84 -21.42
C ALA A 109 5.36 3.04 -20.93
N ALA A 110 4.53 3.76 -21.68
CA ALA A 110 3.11 3.90 -21.37
C ALA A 110 2.38 2.55 -21.41
N TRP A 111 2.62 1.72 -22.43
CA TRP A 111 2.07 0.36 -22.49
C TRP A 111 2.59 -0.55 -21.38
N MET A 112 3.87 -0.42 -21.01
CA MET A 112 4.41 -1.12 -19.83
C MET A 112 3.73 -0.67 -18.53
N ALA A 113 3.50 0.63 -18.35
CA ALA A 113 2.79 1.16 -17.19
C ALA A 113 1.35 0.63 -17.10
N VAL A 114 0.62 0.57 -18.24
CA VAL A 114 -0.70 -0.06 -18.32
C VAL A 114 -0.64 -1.53 -17.93
N THR A 115 0.38 -2.27 -18.40
CA THR A 115 0.56 -3.68 -18.05
C THR A 115 0.79 -3.85 -16.54
N ILE A 116 1.69 -3.05 -15.94
CA ILE A 116 1.96 -3.06 -14.50
C ILE A 116 0.68 -2.77 -13.70
N ALA A 117 -0.08 -1.75 -14.10
CA ALA A 117 -1.34 -1.41 -13.45
C ALA A 117 -2.39 -2.53 -13.56
N THR A 118 -2.53 -3.12 -14.76
CA THR A 118 -3.46 -4.22 -14.99
C THR A 118 -3.11 -5.44 -14.14
N VAL A 119 -1.82 -5.83 -14.09
CA VAL A 119 -1.38 -6.93 -13.22
C VAL A 119 -1.65 -6.61 -11.76
N SER A 120 -1.39 -5.37 -11.31
CA SER A 120 -1.70 -4.95 -9.93
C SER A 120 -3.19 -5.08 -9.61
N LEU A 121 -4.08 -4.68 -10.52
CA LEU A 121 -5.54 -4.81 -10.37
C LEU A 121 -6.01 -6.29 -10.36
N LEU A 122 -5.38 -7.16 -11.17
CA LEU A 122 -5.69 -8.59 -11.16
C LEU A 122 -5.27 -9.25 -9.83
N LEU A 123 -4.17 -8.80 -9.24
CA LEU A 123 -3.69 -9.28 -7.94
C LEU A 123 -4.60 -8.87 -6.77
N ASP A 124 -5.41 -7.82 -6.90
CA ASP A 124 -6.40 -7.38 -5.92
C ASP A 124 -7.43 -8.49 -5.59
N GLY A 125 -7.95 -9.16 -6.61
CA GLY A 125 -8.82 -10.33 -6.39
C GLY A 125 -8.12 -11.50 -5.70
N VAL A 126 -6.80 -11.63 -5.91
CA VAL A 126 -5.99 -12.72 -5.35
C VAL A 126 -5.75 -12.53 -3.85
N ASP A 127 -5.41 -11.31 -3.39
CA ASP A 127 -5.16 -11.08 -1.96
C ASP A 127 -6.43 -11.23 -1.11
N GLY A 128 -7.58 -10.74 -1.59
CA GLY A 128 -8.86 -10.96 -0.95
C GLY A 128 -9.24 -12.45 -0.86
N TRP A 129 -8.98 -13.22 -1.91
CA TRP A 129 -9.20 -14.67 -1.91
C TRP A 129 -8.25 -15.37 -0.91
N LEU A 130 -6.97 -15.02 -0.89
CA LEU A 130 -5.99 -15.57 0.03
C LEU A 130 -6.33 -15.27 1.50
N ALA A 131 -6.76 -14.04 1.81
CA ALA A 131 -7.17 -13.66 3.16
C ALA A 131 -8.28 -14.57 3.70
N ARG A 132 -9.30 -14.81 2.87
CA ARG A 132 -10.42 -15.71 3.22
C ARG A 132 -9.97 -17.16 3.33
N ARG A 133 -9.17 -17.65 2.38
CA ARG A 133 -8.67 -19.03 2.36
C ARG A 133 -7.78 -19.34 3.56
N ASP A 134 -6.93 -18.41 3.96
CA ASP A 134 -5.99 -18.59 5.07
C ASP A 134 -6.61 -18.34 6.45
N GLY A 135 -7.86 -17.82 6.49
CA GLY A 135 -8.52 -17.43 7.74
C GLY A 135 -7.84 -16.25 8.44
N LEU A 136 -7.14 -15.40 7.69
CA LEU A 136 -6.36 -14.27 8.20
C LEU A 136 -6.97 -12.92 7.82
N VAL A 137 -8.28 -12.87 7.61
CA VAL A 137 -9.01 -11.61 7.39
C VAL A 137 -8.82 -10.69 8.60
N SER A 138 -8.51 -9.43 8.35
CA SER A 138 -8.28 -8.43 9.41
C SER A 138 -8.66 -7.03 8.96
N SER A 139 -9.01 -6.18 9.92
CA SER A 139 -9.27 -4.75 9.67
C SER A 139 -8.02 -4.02 9.16
N PHE A 140 -6.84 -4.44 9.57
CA PHE A 140 -5.58 -3.95 9.01
C PHE A 140 -5.47 -4.30 7.53
N GLY A 141 -5.65 -5.58 7.16
CA GLY A 141 -5.55 -6.03 5.77
C GLY A 141 -6.51 -5.26 4.85
N ALA A 142 -7.78 -5.12 5.25
CA ALA A 142 -8.77 -4.38 4.49
C ALA A 142 -8.41 -2.89 4.31
N ARG A 143 -7.83 -2.24 5.33
CA ARG A 143 -7.37 -0.85 5.22
C ARG A 143 -6.14 -0.74 4.33
N TYR A 144 -5.19 -1.66 4.50
CA TYR A 144 -3.96 -1.65 3.72
C TYR A 144 -4.23 -1.82 2.23
N ASP A 145 -5.11 -2.75 1.88
CA ASP A 145 -5.60 -2.98 0.52
C ASP A 145 -6.24 -1.72 -0.07
N MET A 146 -7.19 -1.12 0.65
CA MET A 146 -7.85 0.12 0.23
C MET A 146 -6.86 1.31 0.06
N GLU A 147 -5.79 1.39 0.87
CA GLU A 147 -4.75 2.42 0.71
C GLU A 147 -3.92 2.17 -0.55
N VAL A 148 -3.58 0.92 -0.84
CA VAL A 148 -2.82 0.55 -2.04
C VAL A 148 -3.62 0.82 -3.30
N ASP A 149 -4.92 0.53 -3.33
CA ASP A 149 -5.82 0.84 -4.46
C ASP A 149 -5.89 2.35 -4.71
N SER A 150 -6.08 3.11 -3.65
CA SER A 150 -6.16 4.57 -3.75
C SER A 150 -4.83 5.18 -4.21
N PHE A 151 -3.73 4.62 -3.75
CA PHE A 151 -2.40 5.04 -4.17
C PHE A 151 -2.13 4.68 -5.64
N LEU A 152 -2.52 3.49 -6.09
CA LEU A 152 -2.44 3.09 -7.50
C LEU A 152 -3.27 4.03 -8.39
N ALA A 153 -4.51 4.31 -8.00
CA ALA A 153 -5.38 5.23 -8.74
C ALA A 153 -4.78 6.65 -8.82
N LEU A 154 -4.19 7.14 -7.72
CA LEU A 154 -3.49 8.42 -7.70
C LEU A 154 -2.27 8.43 -8.63
N MET A 155 -1.44 7.39 -8.59
CA MET A 155 -0.27 7.29 -9.48
C MET A 155 -0.68 7.26 -10.95
N LEU A 156 -1.71 6.51 -11.30
CA LEU A 156 -2.24 6.46 -12.67
C LEU A 156 -2.79 7.81 -13.12
N ALA A 157 -3.55 8.49 -12.27
CA ALA A 157 -4.07 9.82 -12.57
C ALA A 157 -2.95 10.86 -12.79
N LEU A 158 -1.93 10.84 -11.93
CA LEU A 158 -0.77 11.73 -12.06
C LEU A 158 0.05 11.43 -13.32
N VAL A 159 0.27 10.16 -13.64
CA VAL A 159 0.98 9.74 -14.85
C VAL A 159 0.18 10.12 -16.11
N ALA A 160 -1.13 9.91 -16.11
CA ALA A 160 -2.01 10.30 -17.22
C ALA A 160 -1.98 11.83 -17.45
N TRP A 161 -2.05 12.60 -16.37
CA TRP A 161 -1.91 14.06 -16.45
C TRP A 161 -0.55 14.50 -17.03
N ARG A 162 0.54 13.84 -16.60
CA ARG A 162 1.92 14.22 -17.02
C ARG A 162 2.28 13.72 -18.41
N SER A 163 1.83 12.53 -18.81
CA SER A 163 2.34 11.82 -19.99
C SER A 163 1.36 11.76 -21.15
N ALA A 164 0.04 11.77 -20.90
CA ALA A 164 -0.96 11.58 -21.94
C ALA A 164 -1.60 12.89 -22.45
N GLY A 165 -1.16 14.03 -21.97
CA GLY A 165 -1.72 15.34 -22.37
C GLY A 165 -3.18 15.58 -21.89
N TRP A 166 -3.66 14.80 -20.93
CA TRP A 166 -4.96 15.00 -20.32
C TRP A 166 -4.97 16.24 -19.45
N GLY A 167 -6.12 16.88 -19.30
CA GLY A 167 -6.26 18.02 -18.41
C GLY A 167 -6.21 17.61 -16.94
N ALA A 168 -6.13 18.61 -16.03
CA ALA A 168 -6.05 18.35 -14.58
C ALA A 168 -7.28 17.65 -14.01
N GLU A 169 -8.41 17.61 -14.75
CA GLU A 169 -9.62 16.89 -14.39
C GLU A 169 -9.40 15.38 -14.15
N VAL A 170 -8.38 14.78 -14.79
CA VAL A 170 -8.06 13.36 -14.56
C VAL A 170 -7.65 13.09 -13.12
N LEU A 171 -7.13 14.09 -12.40
CA LEU A 171 -6.75 13.97 -10.99
C LEU A 171 -7.96 13.68 -10.08
N LEU A 172 -9.18 14.04 -10.53
CA LEU A 172 -10.42 13.69 -9.82
C LEU A 172 -10.64 12.18 -9.72
N LEU A 173 -9.97 11.36 -10.52
CA LEU A 173 -10.02 9.90 -10.40
C LEU A 173 -9.13 9.36 -9.27
N GLY A 174 -8.04 10.04 -8.95
CA GLY A 174 -7.08 9.61 -7.94
C GLY A 174 -7.24 10.29 -6.57
N LEU A 175 -7.92 11.44 -6.49
CA LEU A 175 -7.99 12.25 -5.29
C LEU A 175 -9.18 12.01 -4.35
N PRO A 176 -10.31 11.34 -4.73
CA PRO A 176 -11.53 11.32 -3.90
C PRO A 176 -11.29 10.79 -2.48
N ARG A 177 -10.49 9.73 -2.34
CA ARG A 177 -10.17 9.17 -1.04
C ARG A 177 -9.40 10.16 -0.15
N TYR A 178 -8.37 10.78 -0.69
CA TYR A 178 -7.55 11.74 0.06
C TYR A 178 -8.35 12.99 0.39
N GLY A 179 -9.20 13.45 -0.55
CA GLY A 179 -10.17 14.52 -0.32
C GLY A 179 -11.16 14.19 0.79
N PHE A 180 -11.72 12.97 0.80
CA PHE A 180 -12.59 12.52 1.87
C PHE A 180 -11.87 12.42 3.21
N MET A 181 -10.63 11.90 3.24
CA MET A 181 -9.84 11.83 4.47
C MET A 181 -9.54 13.22 5.03
N LEU A 182 -9.20 14.18 4.18
CA LEU A 182 -9.00 15.57 4.57
C LEU A 182 -10.31 16.20 5.07
N ALA A 183 -11.42 16.02 4.35
CA ALA A 183 -12.73 16.49 4.76
C ALA A 183 -13.15 15.90 6.12
N ALA A 184 -12.97 14.61 6.32
CA ALA A 184 -13.26 13.94 7.60
C ALA A 184 -12.32 14.41 8.74
N ALA A 185 -11.10 14.86 8.43
CA ALA A 185 -10.21 15.45 9.42
C ALA A 185 -10.71 16.83 9.89
N LEU A 186 -11.24 17.62 8.95
CA LEU A 186 -11.72 18.99 9.18
C LEU A 186 -13.18 19.03 9.71
N LEU A 187 -13.99 18.04 9.32
CA LEU A 187 -15.43 18.00 9.56
C LEU A 187 -15.78 16.76 10.40
N PRO A 188 -15.82 16.86 11.75
CA PRO A 188 -16.00 15.71 12.64
C PRO A 188 -17.28 14.88 12.39
N PHE A 189 -18.35 15.48 11.83
CA PHE A 189 -19.59 14.77 11.52
C PHE A 189 -19.41 13.68 10.43
N LEU A 190 -18.39 13.78 9.57
CA LEU A 190 -18.05 12.76 8.56
C LEU A 190 -17.41 11.49 9.14
N ARG A 191 -17.04 11.51 10.43
CA ARG A 191 -16.47 10.36 11.16
C ARG A 191 -17.54 9.49 11.82
N GLY A 192 -18.82 9.90 11.74
CA GLY A 192 -19.91 9.15 12.35
C GLY A 192 -20.10 7.77 11.72
N PRO A 193 -20.58 6.77 12.48
CA PRO A 193 -20.97 5.49 11.92
C PRO A 193 -22.08 5.70 10.89
N LEU A 194 -21.95 5.04 9.73
CA LEU A 194 -23.03 5.05 8.74
C LEU A 194 -24.26 4.37 9.34
N PRO A 195 -25.47 4.91 9.17
CA PRO A 195 -26.67 4.22 9.57
C PRO A 195 -26.74 2.88 8.83
N HIS A 196 -26.96 1.81 9.61
CA HIS A 196 -27.15 0.49 9.01
C HIS A 196 -28.33 0.57 8.04
N SER A 197 -28.07 0.40 6.74
CA SER A 197 -29.14 0.17 5.76
C SER A 197 -29.76 -1.18 6.10
N VAL A 198 -31.03 -1.15 6.45
CA VAL A 198 -31.89 -2.33 6.64
C VAL A 198 -32.12 -3.01 5.30
#